data_62ab4e1ebbbe82ba03d58ae886cb3001
#
_entry.id   62ab4e1ebbbe82ba03d58ae886cb3001
#
_cell.length_a   1.000
_cell.length_b   1.000
_cell.length_c   1.000
_cell.angle_alpha   90.00
_cell.angle_beta   90.00
_cell.angle_gamma   90.00
#
_symmetry.space_group_name_H-M   'P 1'
#
loop_
_entity.id
_entity.type
_entity.pdbx_description
1 polymer ?
#
loop_
_entity_poly.entity_id
_entity_poly.type
_entity_poly.pdbx_seq_one_letter_code
_entity_poly.pdbx_strand_id
1 'polypeptide(L)'
;MYTDDSIHNIANSLGNLLPLSLSINSSFQNDSFPDKKDGTNKRERCYKNGCYSEMEVWNYTDWNIEAIKERGIKMLNFMANRYSFIFTSEEDRDKLLFLSDIKIDEVKENQILTGQYDVTENEKEYNKSQKERQIFWTLFNEMVEKRGMPFNTRKASTDHWYIVAMGTVGIHISITLVNSKSRIGISAHIANNKELFDKLLSKKEIIESELGFNLEWKSLEDNNASDIIYYIDGLNFDDHSNYEDLMNETIDRAVLMRDVFKKYV
;
A
#
# COMPACT_ATOMS: atom_id res chain seq x y z
N MET A 1 -7.15 14.87 33.83
CA MET A 1 -5.96 14.05 34.11
C MET A 1 -6.41 12.61 33.93
N TYR A 2 -5.79 11.84 33.05
CA TYR A 2 -6.16 10.44 32.82
C TYR A 2 -5.75 9.60 34.03
N THR A 3 -6.55 8.57 34.34
CA THR A 3 -6.21 7.57 35.37
C THR A 3 -5.17 6.59 34.81
N ASP A 4 -4.47 5.86 35.68
CA ASP A 4 -3.51 4.82 35.23
C ASP A 4 -4.19 3.77 34.36
N ASP A 5 -5.43 3.39 34.66
CA ASP A 5 -6.23 2.46 33.85
C ASP A 5 -6.54 3.04 32.46
N SER A 6 -6.89 4.33 32.38
CA SER A 6 -7.13 5.00 31.09
C SER A 6 -5.87 5.02 30.22
N ILE A 7 -4.69 5.30 30.81
CA ILE A 7 -3.42 5.30 30.11
C ILE A 7 -3.11 3.89 29.58
N HIS A 8 -3.35 2.86 30.40
CA HIS A 8 -3.15 1.46 30.01
C HIS A 8 -4.07 1.06 28.84
N ASN A 9 -5.34 1.45 28.89
CA ASN A 9 -6.33 1.18 27.86
C ASN A 9 -5.96 1.86 26.54
N ILE A 10 -5.54 3.13 26.57
CA ILE A 10 -5.08 3.87 25.40
C ILE A 10 -3.83 3.19 24.81
N ALA A 11 -2.85 2.81 25.64
CA ALA A 11 -1.62 2.17 25.19
C ALA A 11 -1.88 0.85 24.45
N ASN A 12 -2.87 0.08 24.88
CA ASN A 12 -3.24 -1.22 24.32
C ASN A 12 -4.38 -1.17 23.30
N SER A 13 -4.93 0.00 23.01
CA SER A 13 -5.96 0.17 21.97
C SER A 13 -5.45 -0.28 20.61
N LEU A 14 -6.31 -0.99 19.86
CA LEU A 14 -5.98 -1.47 18.50
C LEU A 14 -5.42 -0.34 17.61
N GLY A 15 -5.96 0.87 17.72
CA GLY A 15 -5.50 2.03 16.96
C GLY A 15 -4.07 2.45 17.31
N ASN A 16 -3.58 2.13 18.51
CA ASN A 16 -2.22 2.46 18.96
C ASN A 16 -1.20 1.36 18.67
N LEU A 17 -1.64 0.16 18.29
CA LEU A 17 -0.74 -0.96 18.05
C LEU A 17 -0.14 -0.88 16.63
N LEU A 18 1.18 -1.00 16.56
CA LEU A 18 1.94 -1.12 15.31
C LEU A 18 2.73 -2.44 15.31
N PRO A 19 2.67 -3.22 14.22
CA PRO A 19 3.51 -4.39 14.04
C PRO A 19 4.93 -3.95 13.68
N LEU A 20 5.79 -3.78 14.68
CA LEU A 20 7.21 -3.44 14.51
C LEU A 20 8.09 -4.68 14.68
N SER A 21 9.21 -4.73 13.97
CA SER A 21 10.23 -5.73 14.27
C SER A 21 10.82 -5.49 15.67
N LEU A 22 11.30 -6.55 16.32
CA LEU A 22 11.89 -6.44 17.67
C LEU A 22 13.02 -5.39 17.70
N SER A 23 13.86 -5.36 16.68
CA SER A 23 14.98 -4.41 16.60
C SER A 23 14.51 -2.95 16.48
N ILE A 24 13.45 -2.70 15.72
CA ILE A 24 12.88 -1.35 15.57
C ILE A 24 12.18 -0.94 16.86
N ASN A 25 11.36 -1.81 17.43
CA ASN A 25 10.67 -1.53 18.68
C ASN A 25 11.65 -1.23 19.83
N SER A 26 12.72 -2.01 19.95
CA SER A 26 13.78 -1.78 20.93
C SER A 26 14.57 -0.50 20.68
N SER A 27 14.71 -0.08 19.41
CA SER A 27 15.36 1.18 19.04
C SER A 27 14.52 2.41 19.40
N PHE A 28 13.19 2.31 19.25
CA PHE A 28 12.28 3.43 19.54
C PHE A 28 12.01 3.63 21.02
N GLN A 29 12.05 2.57 21.82
CA GLN A 29 11.79 2.62 23.25
C GLN A 29 10.68 3.62 23.66
N ASN A 30 11.03 4.59 24.53
CA ASN A 30 10.15 5.64 25.02
C ASN A 30 10.31 6.96 24.24
N ASP A 31 10.85 6.93 23.02
CA ASP A 31 10.98 8.13 22.21
C ASP A 31 9.62 8.79 21.97
N SER A 32 9.61 10.11 21.85
CA SER A 32 8.41 10.87 21.55
C SER A 32 7.86 10.54 20.14
N PHE A 33 6.60 10.85 19.91
CA PHE A 33 6.00 10.63 18.58
C PHE A 33 6.74 11.39 17.46
N PRO A 34 7.10 12.67 17.61
CA PRO A 34 7.91 13.38 16.61
C PRO A 34 9.25 12.69 16.31
N ASP A 35 9.91 12.15 17.34
CA ASP A 35 11.18 11.45 17.18
C ASP A 35 11.02 10.14 16.39
N LYS A 36 9.96 9.37 16.67
CA LYS A 36 9.62 8.14 15.96
C LYS A 36 9.17 8.44 14.53
N LYS A 37 8.46 9.55 14.33
CA LYS A 37 7.88 9.96 13.06
C LYS A 37 8.95 10.32 12.03
N ASP A 38 9.83 11.27 12.37
CA ASP A 38 10.74 11.92 11.42
C ASP A 38 12.23 11.58 11.64
N GLY A 39 12.56 10.87 12.72
CA GLY A 39 13.92 10.44 12.99
C GLY A 39 14.84 11.57 13.40
N THR A 40 14.40 12.44 14.32
CA THR A 40 15.28 13.45 14.96
C THR A 40 16.42 12.71 15.66
N ASN A 41 17.63 13.15 15.61
CA ASN A 41 18.85 12.52 16.13
C ASN A 41 19.58 11.50 15.24
N LYS A 42 19.60 11.70 13.91
CA LYS A 42 20.38 10.91 12.95
C LYS A 42 19.98 9.43 12.84
N ARG A 43 18.76 9.06 13.22
CA ARG A 43 18.24 7.71 12.99
C ARG A 43 17.71 7.60 11.57
N GLU A 44 18.30 6.74 10.77
CA GLU A 44 17.79 6.38 9.44
C GLU A 44 16.43 5.64 9.52
N ARG A 45 16.14 5.03 10.67
CA ARG A 45 14.89 4.29 10.93
C ARG A 45 13.90 5.18 11.66
N CYS A 46 12.84 5.55 10.96
CA CYS A 46 11.69 6.30 11.46
C CYS A 46 10.44 5.87 10.70
N TYR A 47 9.25 6.25 11.16
CA TYR A 47 8.00 5.87 10.51
C TYR A 47 7.91 6.33 9.05
N LYS A 48 8.53 7.45 8.72
CA LYS A 48 8.64 7.96 7.36
C LYS A 48 9.27 6.98 6.38
N ASN A 49 10.24 6.20 6.84
CA ASN A 49 11.01 5.23 6.05
C ASN A 49 10.60 3.78 6.38
N GLY A 50 9.49 3.61 7.08
CA GLY A 50 8.99 2.32 7.55
C GLY A 50 8.12 1.57 6.54
N CYS A 51 7.48 0.51 7.03
CA CYS A 51 6.48 -0.22 6.26
C CYS A 51 5.16 0.56 6.15
N TYR A 52 4.18 0.02 5.42
CA TYR A 52 2.90 0.69 5.16
C TYR A 52 2.19 1.17 6.45
N SER A 53 2.16 0.36 7.50
CA SER A 53 1.50 0.70 8.77
C SER A 53 2.22 1.82 9.52
N GLU A 54 3.54 1.90 9.42
CA GLU A 54 4.35 2.97 10.00
C GLU A 54 4.16 4.27 9.20
N MET A 55 4.16 4.18 7.87
CA MET A 55 3.88 5.33 6.99
C MET A 55 2.45 5.85 7.16
N GLU A 56 1.47 4.98 7.46
CA GLU A 56 0.12 5.41 7.81
C GLU A 56 0.13 6.28 9.06
N VAL A 57 0.83 5.85 10.11
CA VAL A 57 0.97 6.61 11.36
C VAL A 57 1.80 7.89 11.15
N TRP A 58 2.79 7.87 10.27
CA TRP A 58 3.56 9.06 9.90
C TRP A 58 2.70 10.18 9.31
N ASN A 59 1.58 9.88 8.65
CA ASN A 59 0.69 10.89 8.08
C ASN A 59 -0.08 11.72 9.12
N TYR A 60 -0.18 11.27 10.38
CA TYR A 60 -0.81 12.05 11.44
C TYR A 60 0.09 13.20 11.88
N THR A 61 -0.50 14.37 12.14
CA THR A 61 0.24 15.53 12.66
C THR A 61 0.62 15.30 14.11
N ASP A 62 -0.34 14.83 14.91
CA ASP A 62 -0.18 14.50 16.32
C ASP A 62 -0.65 13.07 16.58
N TRP A 63 -0.08 12.44 17.62
CA TRP A 63 -0.48 11.12 18.06
C TRP A 63 -1.18 11.23 19.41
N ASN A 64 -2.45 11.50 19.36
CA ASN A 64 -3.35 11.70 20.50
C ASN A 64 -4.48 10.66 20.50
N ILE A 65 -5.42 10.76 21.44
CA ILE A 65 -6.51 9.79 21.58
C ILE A 65 -7.42 9.81 20.36
N GLU A 66 -7.68 10.98 19.80
CA GLU A 66 -8.49 11.13 18.59
C GLU A 66 -7.86 10.40 17.40
N ALA A 67 -6.57 10.56 17.18
CA ALA A 67 -5.84 9.85 16.13
C ALA A 67 -5.84 8.33 16.33
N ILE A 68 -5.69 7.89 17.59
CA ILE A 68 -5.75 6.47 17.97
C ILE A 68 -7.16 5.91 17.74
N LYS A 69 -8.20 6.62 18.14
CA LYS A 69 -9.61 6.22 17.91
C LYS A 69 -9.91 6.14 16.42
N GLU A 70 -9.59 7.18 15.66
CA GLU A 70 -9.78 7.22 14.20
C GLU A 70 -9.14 6.02 13.51
N ARG A 71 -7.86 5.77 13.79
CA ARG A 71 -7.15 4.63 13.20
C ARG A 71 -7.75 3.29 13.64
N GLY A 72 -8.15 3.17 14.92
CA GLY A 72 -8.81 1.98 15.46
C GLY A 72 -10.13 1.69 14.75
N ILE A 73 -10.97 2.68 14.55
CA ILE A 73 -12.25 2.58 13.82
C ILE A 73 -11.99 2.15 12.36
N LYS A 74 -10.99 2.73 11.69
CA LYS A 74 -10.58 2.30 10.35
C LYS A 74 -10.25 0.81 10.29
N MET A 75 -9.46 0.32 11.25
CA MET A 75 -9.07 -1.10 11.31
C MET A 75 -10.28 -2.00 11.61
N LEU A 76 -11.17 -1.62 12.52
CA LEU A 76 -12.40 -2.35 12.81
C LEU A 76 -13.34 -2.40 11.60
N ASN A 77 -13.51 -1.29 10.90
CA ASN A 77 -14.32 -1.24 9.67
C ASN A 77 -13.71 -2.11 8.56
N PHE A 78 -12.40 -2.11 8.40
CA PHE A 78 -11.72 -3.01 7.47
C PHE A 78 -12.00 -4.48 7.81
N MET A 79 -11.91 -4.86 9.09
CA MET A 79 -12.23 -6.23 9.52
C MET A 79 -13.69 -6.58 9.30
N ALA A 80 -14.62 -5.65 9.61
CA ALA A 80 -16.05 -5.85 9.38
C ALA A 80 -16.35 -6.13 7.90
N ASN A 81 -15.79 -5.32 7.01
CA ASN A 81 -15.94 -5.50 5.56
C ASN A 81 -15.28 -6.80 5.08
N ARG A 82 -14.09 -7.12 5.59
CA ARG A 82 -13.33 -8.31 5.17
C ARG A 82 -14.00 -9.63 5.55
N TYR A 83 -14.63 -9.65 6.72
CA TYR A 83 -15.22 -10.84 7.32
C TYR A 83 -16.75 -10.81 7.33
N SER A 84 -17.37 -9.83 6.67
CA SER A 84 -18.82 -9.71 6.47
C SER A 84 -19.63 -9.72 7.78
N PHE A 85 -19.16 -9.01 8.82
CA PHE A 85 -19.92 -8.80 10.04
C PHE A 85 -20.27 -7.33 10.21
N ILE A 86 -21.27 -7.06 11.04
CA ILE A 86 -21.78 -5.71 11.33
C ILE A 86 -21.69 -5.48 12.84
N PHE A 87 -21.18 -4.33 13.25
CA PHE A 87 -21.25 -3.89 14.64
C PHE A 87 -22.69 -3.52 14.98
N THR A 88 -23.18 -3.95 16.14
CA THR A 88 -24.55 -3.70 16.58
C THR A 88 -24.73 -2.26 17.05
N SER A 89 -23.67 -1.62 17.53
CA SER A 89 -23.65 -0.21 17.93
C SER A 89 -22.25 0.40 17.80
N GLU A 90 -22.18 1.72 17.89
CA GLU A 90 -20.90 2.45 17.97
C GLU A 90 -20.21 2.21 19.33
N GLU A 91 -21.00 2.09 20.40
CA GLU A 91 -20.50 1.75 21.73
C GLU A 91 -19.74 0.41 21.74
N ASP A 92 -20.16 -0.57 20.93
CA ASP A 92 -19.44 -1.84 20.79
C ASP A 92 -18.07 -1.65 20.17
N ARG A 93 -17.90 -0.71 19.22
CA ARG A 93 -16.61 -0.36 18.66
C ARG A 93 -15.70 0.29 19.70
N ASP A 94 -16.22 1.23 20.46
CA ASP A 94 -15.46 1.92 21.51
C ASP A 94 -15.02 0.97 22.62
N LYS A 95 -15.86 0.00 23.00
CA LYS A 95 -15.50 -1.08 23.93
C LYS A 95 -14.36 -1.93 23.38
N LEU A 96 -14.41 -2.30 22.10
CA LEU A 96 -13.34 -3.09 21.45
C LEU A 96 -12.03 -2.32 21.33
N LEU A 97 -12.08 -1.00 21.27
CA LEU A 97 -10.92 -0.14 21.27
C LEU A 97 -10.42 0.21 22.67
N PHE A 98 -11.13 -0.21 23.74
CA PHE A 98 -10.86 0.14 25.13
C PHE A 98 -10.94 1.66 25.40
N LEU A 99 -11.76 2.37 24.65
CA LEU A 99 -11.88 3.84 24.70
C LEU A 99 -13.25 4.33 25.21
N SER A 100 -14.16 3.44 25.62
CA SER A 100 -15.53 3.76 26.06
C SER A 100 -15.60 4.73 27.26
N ASP A 101 -14.62 4.66 28.15
CA ASP A 101 -14.61 5.50 29.37
C ASP A 101 -13.83 6.80 29.21
N ILE A 102 -13.33 7.05 27.99
CA ILE A 102 -12.50 8.22 27.68
C ILE A 102 -13.37 9.28 27.03
N LYS A 103 -13.56 10.41 27.70
CA LYS A 103 -14.29 11.56 27.15
C LYS A 103 -13.43 12.26 26.09
N ILE A 104 -13.87 12.17 24.85
CA ILE A 104 -13.35 12.94 23.71
C ILE A 104 -14.34 14.08 23.46
N ASP A 105 -13.86 15.28 23.10
CA ASP A 105 -14.74 16.43 22.85
C ASP A 105 -15.81 16.10 21.80
N GLU A 106 -17.09 16.20 22.19
CA GLU A 106 -18.28 15.80 21.40
C GLU A 106 -18.36 16.44 19.99
N VAL A 107 -17.72 17.58 19.79
CA VAL A 107 -17.74 18.29 18.50
C VAL A 107 -16.94 17.54 17.43
N LYS A 108 -15.89 16.81 17.82
CA LYS A 108 -15.08 15.99 16.89
C LYS A 108 -15.63 14.57 16.74
N GLU A 109 -16.35 14.08 17.74
CA GLU A 109 -16.89 12.73 17.74
C GLU A 109 -17.92 12.50 16.63
N ASN A 110 -18.81 13.46 16.38
CA ASN A 110 -19.81 13.37 15.31
C ASN A 110 -19.20 13.29 13.89
N GLN A 111 -18.02 13.85 13.66
CA GLN A 111 -17.32 13.74 12.37
C GLN A 111 -16.65 12.39 12.19
N ILE A 112 -16.20 11.77 13.27
CA ILE A 112 -15.54 10.45 13.27
C ILE A 112 -16.59 9.33 13.09
N LEU A 113 -17.76 9.47 13.69
CA LEU A 113 -18.77 8.41 13.81
C LEU A 113 -19.69 8.27 12.59
N THR A 114 -19.97 9.37 11.86
CA THR A 114 -20.94 9.31 10.75
C THR A 114 -20.40 8.69 9.48
N GLY A 115 -19.09 8.38 9.40
CA GLY A 115 -18.48 7.90 8.14
C GLY A 115 -18.63 8.91 6.98
N GLN A 116 -19.29 10.03 7.23
CA GLN A 116 -19.17 11.21 6.41
C GLN A 116 -17.79 11.80 6.72
N TYR A 117 -16.76 11.11 6.20
CA TYR A 117 -15.60 11.85 5.83
C TYR A 117 -16.06 12.82 4.75
N ASP A 118 -16.47 14.02 5.14
CA ASP A 118 -15.98 15.14 4.42
C ASP A 118 -14.47 14.95 4.51
N VAL A 119 -13.93 14.37 3.45
CA VAL A 119 -12.54 14.49 3.11
C VAL A 119 -12.34 15.98 2.84
N THR A 120 -12.37 16.79 3.90
CA THR A 120 -11.42 17.87 4.00
C THR A 120 -10.12 17.15 4.28
N GLU A 121 -9.69 16.32 3.28
CA GLU A 121 -8.33 16.34 2.90
C GLU A 121 -7.90 17.79 3.13
N ASN A 122 -6.94 18.07 3.99
CA ASN A 122 -5.96 19.03 3.61
C ASN A 122 -5.64 18.60 2.19
N GLU A 123 -6.29 19.25 1.24
CA GLU A 123 -6.07 19.07 -0.17
C GLU A 123 -4.60 19.40 -0.36
N LYS A 124 -3.74 18.40 -0.19
CA LYS A 124 -2.58 18.32 -1.05
C LYS A 124 -3.24 18.31 -2.40
N GLU A 125 -3.25 19.47 -3.03
CA GLU A 125 -3.77 19.67 -4.36
C GLU A 125 -3.02 18.67 -5.23
N TYR A 126 -3.61 17.49 -5.39
CA TYR A 126 -3.02 16.47 -6.25
C TYR A 126 -2.92 17.09 -7.63
N ASN A 127 -1.72 17.10 -8.17
CA ASN A 127 -1.54 17.53 -9.53
C ASN A 127 -2.35 16.60 -10.47
N LYS A 128 -2.63 17.07 -11.68
CA LYS A 128 -3.44 16.35 -12.66
C LYS A 128 -2.99 14.88 -12.80
N SER A 129 -1.69 14.64 -12.92
CA SER A 129 -1.16 13.28 -13.07
C SER A 129 -1.40 12.38 -11.86
N GLN A 130 -1.42 12.92 -10.65
CA GLN A 130 -1.73 12.17 -9.44
C GLN A 130 -3.21 11.76 -9.40
N LYS A 131 -4.12 12.68 -9.75
CA LYS A 131 -5.56 12.40 -9.85
C LYS A 131 -5.83 11.32 -10.91
N GLU A 132 -5.19 11.42 -12.07
CA GLU A 132 -5.33 10.43 -13.15
C GLU A 132 -4.82 9.05 -12.77
N ARG A 133 -3.71 8.96 -12.03
CA ARG A 133 -3.23 7.67 -11.51
C ARG A 133 -4.22 7.05 -10.53
N GLN A 134 -4.80 7.84 -9.64
CA GLN A 134 -5.80 7.36 -8.69
C GLN A 134 -7.05 6.84 -9.43
N ILE A 135 -7.51 7.56 -10.45
CA ILE A 135 -8.62 7.12 -11.31
C ILE A 135 -8.26 5.80 -11.98
N PHE A 136 -7.09 5.72 -12.63
CA PHE A 136 -6.64 4.50 -13.30
C PHE A 136 -6.61 3.30 -12.34
N TRP A 137 -6.00 3.43 -11.17
CA TRP A 137 -5.92 2.32 -10.20
C TRP A 137 -7.27 1.94 -9.59
N THR A 138 -8.20 2.88 -9.46
CA THR A 138 -9.57 2.58 -9.03
C THR A 138 -10.28 1.69 -10.07
N LEU A 139 -10.29 2.10 -11.33
CA LEU A 139 -10.87 1.34 -12.43
C LEU A 139 -10.16 -0.01 -12.64
N PHE A 140 -8.83 -0.03 -12.47
CA PHE A 140 -8.03 -1.25 -12.54
C PHE A 140 -8.44 -2.27 -11.47
N ASN A 141 -8.65 -1.84 -10.22
CA ASN A 141 -9.13 -2.70 -9.15
C ASN A 141 -10.51 -3.28 -9.45
N GLU A 142 -11.44 -2.46 -9.93
CA GLU A 142 -12.78 -2.91 -10.36
C GLU A 142 -12.68 -3.97 -11.48
N MET A 143 -11.76 -3.78 -12.42
CA MET A 143 -11.53 -4.74 -13.49
C MET A 143 -10.93 -6.06 -12.96
N VAL A 144 -9.98 -6.01 -12.03
CA VAL A 144 -9.42 -7.20 -11.36
C VAL A 144 -10.51 -7.97 -10.62
N GLU A 145 -11.40 -7.28 -9.91
CA GLU A 145 -12.54 -7.88 -9.21
C GLU A 145 -13.53 -8.51 -10.18
N LYS A 146 -13.92 -7.80 -11.24
CA LYS A 146 -14.81 -8.31 -12.32
C LYS A 146 -14.26 -9.58 -12.97
N ARG A 147 -12.94 -9.73 -13.04
CA ARG A 147 -12.25 -10.89 -13.61
C ARG A 147 -11.99 -12.02 -12.61
N GLY A 148 -12.63 -12.00 -11.45
CA GLY A 148 -12.56 -13.06 -10.44
C GLY A 148 -11.30 -13.04 -9.59
N MET A 149 -10.67 -11.86 -9.42
CA MET A 149 -9.54 -11.66 -8.51
C MET A 149 -8.32 -12.56 -8.82
N PRO A 150 -7.73 -12.51 -10.00
CA PRO A 150 -6.55 -13.32 -10.34
C PRO A 150 -5.34 -13.01 -9.43
N PHE A 151 -5.37 -11.88 -8.75
CA PHE A 151 -4.48 -11.47 -7.64
C PHE A 151 -5.22 -10.52 -6.70
N ASN A 152 -4.69 -10.34 -5.51
CA ASN A 152 -5.29 -9.43 -4.51
C ASN A 152 -5.13 -7.97 -4.95
N THR A 153 -6.22 -7.21 -4.91
CA THR A 153 -6.21 -5.78 -5.16
C THR A 153 -5.54 -5.01 -4.01
N ARG A 154 -5.07 -3.81 -4.31
CA ARG A 154 -4.51 -2.85 -3.35
C ARG A 154 -5.35 -1.59 -3.38
N LYS A 155 -5.32 -0.80 -2.31
CA LYS A 155 -5.97 0.53 -2.33
C LYS A 155 -5.42 1.34 -3.50
N ALA A 156 -6.30 1.93 -4.30
CA ALA A 156 -5.92 2.87 -5.34
C ALA A 156 -5.15 4.05 -4.72
N SER A 157 -3.97 4.35 -5.25
CA SER A 157 -3.10 5.41 -4.78
C SER A 157 -2.79 6.41 -5.90
N THR A 158 -2.11 7.50 -5.57
CA THR A 158 -1.60 8.47 -6.54
C THR A 158 -0.22 8.10 -7.08
N ASP A 159 0.33 6.95 -6.66
CA ASP A 159 1.61 6.45 -7.12
C ASP A 159 1.56 6.01 -8.59
N HIS A 160 2.68 6.08 -9.25
CA HIS A 160 2.78 5.62 -10.63
C HIS A 160 3.02 4.11 -10.76
N TRP A 161 3.06 3.38 -9.66
CA TRP A 161 3.33 1.95 -9.62
C TRP A 161 2.31 1.17 -8.79
N TYR A 162 2.14 -0.12 -9.12
CA TYR A 162 1.25 -1.06 -8.45
C TYR A 162 1.95 -2.43 -8.35
N ILE A 163 1.95 -3.03 -7.17
CA ILE A 163 2.62 -4.32 -6.94
C ILE A 163 1.61 -5.46 -6.94
N VAL A 164 1.92 -6.50 -7.72
CA VAL A 164 1.25 -7.80 -7.67
C VAL A 164 2.20 -8.81 -7.03
N ALA A 165 1.81 -9.36 -5.89
CA ALA A 165 2.64 -10.30 -5.15
C ALA A 165 2.83 -11.61 -5.91
N MET A 166 4.07 -12.12 -5.92
CA MET A 166 4.41 -13.42 -6.49
C MET A 166 4.36 -14.56 -5.47
N GLY A 167 4.37 -14.24 -4.17
CA GLY A 167 4.47 -15.23 -3.10
C GLY A 167 5.90 -15.76 -2.88
N THR A 168 6.89 -15.14 -3.51
CA THR A 168 8.33 -15.45 -3.38
C THR A 168 9.08 -14.23 -2.86
N VAL A 169 10.04 -14.43 -1.97
CA VAL A 169 10.84 -13.33 -1.40
C VAL A 169 11.84 -12.80 -2.43
N GLY A 170 12.01 -11.48 -2.47
CA GLY A 170 13.03 -10.81 -3.31
C GLY A 170 12.61 -10.53 -4.75
N ILE A 171 11.41 -10.96 -5.18
CA ILE A 171 10.87 -10.67 -6.51
C ILE A 171 9.36 -10.46 -6.45
N HIS A 172 8.85 -9.51 -7.24
CA HIS A 172 7.42 -9.26 -7.42
C HIS A 172 7.13 -8.70 -8.81
N ILE A 173 5.88 -8.75 -9.24
CA ILE A 173 5.45 -8.03 -10.44
C ILE A 173 5.11 -6.60 -10.07
N SER A 174 5.70 -5.65 -10.77
CA SER A 174 5.40 -4.21 -10.66
C SER A 174 4.77 -3.73 -11.95
N ILE A 175 3.64 -3.05 -11.83
CA ILE A 175 2.96 -2.38 -12.96
C ILE A 175 3.23 -0.89 -12.81
N THR A 176 3.73 -0.21 -13.85
CA THR A 176 4.15 1.19 -13.79
C THR A 176 3.49 2.01 -14.88
N LEU A 177 2.83 3.10 -14.52
CA LEU A 177 2.22 4.04 -15.46
C LEU A 177 3.24 5.10 -15.88
N VAL A 178 3.63 5.11 -17.15
CA VAL A 178 4.61 6.04 -17.74
C VAL A 178 3.91 6.92 -18.78
N ASN A 179 3.07 7.86 -18.31
CA ASN A 179 2.28 8.72 -19.20
C ASN A 179 3.14 9.57 -20.14
N SER A 180 4.34 10.02 -19.71
CA SER A 180 5.27 10.77 -20.56
C SER A 180 5.78 9.99 -21.78
N LYS A 181 5.64 8.66 -21.75
CA LYS A 181 5.99 7.76 -22.86
C LYS A 181 4.76 7.02 -23.40
N SER A 182 3.57 7.42 -22.98
CA SER A 182 2.28 6.84 -23.38
C SER A 182 2.25 5.30 -23.24
N ARG A 183 2.78 4.76 -22.15
CA ARG A 183 2.88 3.30 -21.97
C ARG A 183 2.73 2.84 -20.51
N ILE A 184 2.37 1.58 -20.36
CA ILE A 184 2.38 0.84 -19.08
C ILE A 184 3.57 -0.13 -19.12
N GLY A 185 4.39 -0.14 -18.08
CA GLY A 185 5.43 -1.14 -17.88
C GLY A 185 4.97 -2.23 -16.93
N ILE A 186 5.19 -3.49 -17.28
CA ILE A 186 4.97 -4.64 -16.39
C ILE A 186 6.31 -5.29 -16.17
N SER A 187 6.84 -5.26 -14.95
CA SER A 187 8.17 -5.77 -14.68
C SER A 187 8.18 -6.86 -13.61
N ALA A 188 9.02 -7.86 -13.80
CA ALA A 188 9.51 -8.67 -12.69
C ALA A 188 10.64 -7.88 -12.03
N HIS A 189 10.30 -7.24 -10.88
CA HIS A 189 11.23 -6.43 -10.10
C HIS A 189 11.97 -7.29 -9.09
N ILE A 190 13.31 -7.27 -9.13
CA ILE A 190 14.20 -8.03 -8.26
C ILE A 190 14.99 -7.04 -7.40
N ALA A 191 14.74 -7.06 -6.09
CA ALA A 191 15.42 -6.20 -5.13
C ALA A 191 16.60 -6.92 -4.50
N ASN A 192 17.79 -6.29 -4.50
CA ASN A 192 19.00 -6.75 -3.80
C ASN A 192 19.41 -8.21 -4.06
N ASN A 193 19.13 -8.74 -5.26
CA ASN A 193 19.47 -10.13 -5.57
C ASN A 193 19.96 -10.27 -7.03
N LYS A 194 21.24 -9.90 -7.24
CA LYS A 194 21.88 -10.02 -8.55
C LYS A 194 21.99 -11.47 -9.01
N GLU A 195 22.23 -12.41 -8.11
CA GLU A 195 22.34 -13.84 -8.44
C GLU A 195 21.04 -14.37 -9.03
N LEU A 196 19.89 -13.94 -8.49
CA LEU A 196 18.59 -14.30 -9.04
C LEU A 196 18.40 -13.72 -10.45
N PHE A 197 18.80 -12.45 -10.67
CA PHE A 197 18.74 -11.85 -12.01
C PHE A 197 19.59 -12.60 -13.00
N ASP A 198 20.86 -12.92 -12.67
CA ASP A 198 21.76 -13.65 -13.55
C ASP A 198 21.26 -15.08 -13.84
N LYS A 199 20.68 -15.74 -12.82
CA LYS A 199 20.01 -17.04 -13.00
C LYS A 199 18.85 -16.97 -13.99
N LEU A 200 18.00 -15.94 -13.89
CA LEU A 200 16.87 -15.74 -14.80
C LEU A 200 17.36 -15.35 -16.20
N LEU A 201 18.38 -14.48 -16.30
CA LEU A 201 18.98 -14.06 -17.57
C LEU A 201 19.56 -15.24 -18.35
N SER A 202 20.16 -16.21 -17.65
CA SER A 202 20.67 -17.44 -18.30
C SER A 202 19.56 -18.30 -18.94
N LYS A 203 18.29 -18.06 -18.55
CA LYS A 203 17.11 -18.76 -19.08
C LYS A 203 16.21 -17.87 -19.94
N LYS A 204 16.73 -16.72 -20.37
CA LYS A 204 15.97 -15.70 -21.11
C LYS A 204 15.17 -16.28 -22.27
N GLU A 205 15.79 -17.03 -23.15
CA GLU A 205 15.17 -17.58 -24.37
C GLU A 205 13.98 -18.51 -24.02
N ILE A 206 14.13 -19.32 -22.96
CA ILE A 206 13.07 -20.24 -22.51
C ILE A 206 11.91 -19.45 -21.91
N ILE A 207 12.22 -18.45 -21.07
CA ILE A 207 11.21 -17.59 -20.43
C ILE A 207 10.42 -16.81 -21.49
N GLU A 208 11.10 -16.16 -22.42
CA GLU A 208 10.44 -15.39 -23.50
C GLU A 208 9.66 -16.29 -24.44
N SER A 209 10.12 -17.52 -24.69
CA SER A 209 9.35 -18.52 -25.46
C SER A 209 8.06 -18.95 -24.75
N GLU A 210 8.09 -19.15 -23.44
CA GLU A 210 6.88 -19.48 -22.66
C GLU A 210 5.91 -18.31 -22.56
N LEU A 211 6.42 -17.08 -22.48
CA LEU A 211 5.61 -15.86 -22.45
C LEU A 211 5.00 -15.54 -23.82
N GLY A 212 5.64 -15.92 -24.92
CA GLY A 212 5.26 -15.59 -26.29
C GLY A 212 5.57 -14.15 -26.70
N PHE A 213 6.40 -13.44 -25.94
CA PHE A 213 6.86 -12.08 -26.23
C PHE A 213 8.26 -11.81 -25.62
N ASN A 214 8.95 -10.83 -26.19
CA ASN A 214 10.27 -10.41 -25.73
C ASN A 214 10.18 -9.45 -24.55
N LEU A 215 11.21 -9.45 -23.70
CA LEU A 215 11.32 -8.61 -22.52
C LEU A 215 12.55 -7.70 -22.62
N GLU A 216 12.50 -6.55 -21.99
CA GLU A 216 13.66 -5.70 -21.77
C GLU A 216 14.32 -6.09 -20.44
N TRP A 217 15.56 -6.58 -20.49
CA TRP A 217 16.33 -7.03 -19.34
C TRP A 217 17.27 -5.93 -18.87
N LYS A 218 17.04 -5.38 -17.67
CA LYS A 218 17.82 -4.29 -17.09
C LYS A 218 18.41 -4.67 -15.75
N SER A 219 19.73 -4.71 -15.69
CA SER A 219 20.45 -4.71 -14.43
C SER A 219 20.65 -3.26 -13.98
N LEU A 220 20.13 -2.87 -12.84
CA LEU A 220 20.28 -1.54 -12.25
C LEU A 220 21.44 -1.58 -11.24
N GLU A 221 22.66 -1.45 -11.72
CA GLU A 221 23.90 -1.60 -10.93
C GLU A 221 23.97 -0.59 -9.74
N ASP A 222 23.48 0.64 -9.96
CA ASP A 222 23.55 1.71 -8.97
C ASP A 222 22.54 1.56 -7.80
N ASN A 223 21.50 0.76 -7.94
CA ASN A 223 20.39 0.64 -6.97
C ASN A 223 20.23 -0.77 -6.38
N ASN A 224 21.16 -1.67 -6.61
CA ASN A 224 21.04 -3.08 -6.19
C ASN A 224 19.69 -3.73 -6.60
N ALA A 225 19.05 -3.24 -7.64
CA ALA A 225 17.78 -3.75 -8.15
C ALA A 225 17.94 -4.13 -9.62
N SER A 226 17.04 -4.97 -10.14
CA SER A 226 16.99 -5.33 -11.57
C SER A 226 15.53 -5.44 -11.99
N ASP A 227 15.24 -5.08 -13.25
CA ASP A 227 13.91 -5.14 -13.83
C ASP A 227 13.90 -5.93 -15.13
N ILE A 228 12.94 -6.81 -15.29
CA ILE A 228 12.67 -7.55 -16.52
C ILE A 228 11.29 -7.13 -17.00
N ILE A 229 11.23 -6.31 -18.07
CA ILE A 229 10.07 -5.46 -18.36
C ILE A 229 9.42 -5.81 -19.70
N TYR A 230 8.09 -5.85 -19.70
CA TYR A 230 7.24 -5.78 -20.89
C TYR A 230 6.50 -4.44 -20.92
N TYR A 231 6.30 -3.85 -22.10
CA TYR A 231 5.59 -2.59 -22.25
C TYR A 231 4.30 -2.76 -23.07
N ILE A 232 3.26 -2.08 -22.65
CA ILE A 232 2.00 -1.90 -23.37
C ILE A 232 1.89 -0.42 -23.71
N ASP A 233 1.79 -0.09 -24.99
CA ASP A 233 1.63 1.28 -25.46
C ASP A 233 0.17 1.74 -25.45
N GLY A 234 -0.06 3.05 -25.50
CA GLY A 234 -1.38 3.66 -25.64
C GLY A 234 -1.93 4.28 -24.35
N LEU A 235 -1.18 4.31 -23.24
CA LEU A 235 -1.60 5.03 -22.03
C LEU A 235 -1.71 6.54 -22.32
N ASN A 236 -2.89 7.11 -22.06
CA ASN A 236 -3.11 8.55 -22.17
C ASN A 236 -4.02 9.02 -21.03
N PHE A 237 -3.49 9.86 -20.15
CA PHE A 237 -4.27 10.43 -19.03
C PHE A 237 -5.30 11.48 -19.46
N ASP A 238 -5.26 11.93 -20.71
CA ASP A 238 -6.24 12.87 -21.27
C ASP A 238 -7.36 12.18 -22.06
N ASP A 239 -7.23 10.86 -22.29
CA ASP A 239 -8.20 10.06 -23.04
C ASP A 239 -8.32 8.66 -22.43
N HIS A 240 -9.44 8.37 -21.81
CA HIS A 240 -9.71 7.10 -21.14
C HIS A 240 -10.43 6.07 -22.04
N SER A 241 -10.63 6.37 -23.32
CA SER A 241 -11.45 5.55 -24.23
C SER A 241 -10.93 4.12 -24.41
N ASN A 242 -9.63 3.89 -24.21
CA ASN A 242 -8.97 2.58 -24.33
C ASN A 242 -8.60 1.95 -22.99
N TYR A 243 -9.04 2.51 -21.88
CA TYR A 243 -8.65 2.03 -20.54
C TYR A 243 -9.08 0.58 -20.28
N GLU A 244 -10.27 0.19 -20.76
CA GLU A 244 -10.75 -1.18 -20.59
C GLU A 244 -9.81 -2.19 -21.26
N ASP A 245 -9.39 -1.93 -22.49
CA ASP A 245 -8.48 -2.81 -23.24
C ASP A 245 -7.09 -2.83 -22.61
N LEU A 246 -6.55 -1.64 -22.25
CA LEU A 246 -5.26 -1.53 -21.56
C LEU A 246 -5.22 -2.27 -20.23
N MET A 247 -6.28 -2.14 -19.44
CA MET A 247 -6.37 -2.83 -18.13
C MET A 247 -6.49 -4.33 -18.29
N ASN A 248 -7.30 -4.80 -19.24
CA ASN A 248 -7.42 -6.23 -19.54
C ASN A 248 -6.08 -6.81 -19.98
N GLU A 249 -5.40 -6.18 -20.92
CA GLU A 249 -4.07 -6.62 -21.35
C GLU A 249 -3.06 -6.58 -20.19
N THR A 250 -3.06 -5.51 -19.39
CA THR A 250 -2.18 -5.37 -18.23
C THR A 250 -2.37 -6.51 -17.23
N ILE A 251 -3.62 -6.89 -16.93
CA ILE A 251 -3.94 -8.00 -16.02
C ILE A 251 -3.44 -9.32 -16.61
N ASP A 252 -3.70 -9.58 -17.90
CA ASP A 252 -3.29 -10.82 -18.57
C ASP A 252 -1.77 -10.97 -18.55
N ARG A 253 -1.03 -9.92 -18.91
CA ARG A 253 0.43 -9.92 -18.92
C ARG A 253 1.01 -10.07 -17.52
N ALA A 254 0.45 -9.36 -16.53
CA ALA A 254 0.93 -9.44 -15.14
C ALA A 254 0.74 -10.85 -14.55
N VAL A 255 -0.41 -11.49 -14.81
CA VAL A 255 -0.69 -12.87 -14.37
C VAL A 255 0.24 -13.85 -15.07
N LEU A 256 0.37 -13.76 -16.40
CA LEU A 256 1.22 -14.64 -17.19
C LEU A 256 2.70 -14.52 -16.76
N MET A 257 3.20 -13.29 -16.64
CA MET A 257 4.58 -13.06 -16.16
C MET A 257 4.77 -13.64 -14.76
N ARG A 258 3.86 -13.38 -13.83
CA ARG A 258 3.91 -13.94 -12.48
C ARG A 258 4.02 -15.47 -12.52
N ASP A 259 3.17 -16.12 -13.29
CA ASP A 259 3.06 -17.59 -13.30
C ASP A 259 4.25 -18.25 -14.01
N VAL A 260 4.78 -17.64 -15.06
CA VAL A 260 6.00 -18.10 -15.73
C VAL A 260 7.21 -17.88 -14.82
N PHE A 261 7.44 -16.67 -14.30
CA PHE A 261 8.61 -16.41 -13.47
C PHE A 261 8.65 -17.27 -12.20
N LYS A 262 7.49 -17.61 -11.60
CA LYS A 262 7.42 -18.55 -10.45
C LYS A 262 8.07 -19.90 -10.70
N LYS A 263 8.19 -20.36 -11.95
CA LYS A 263 8.81 -21.66 -12.29
C LYS A 263 10.34 -21.60 -12.22
N TYR A 264 10.91 -20.38 -12.24
CA TYR A 264 12.35 -20.18 -12.42
C TYR A 264 13.04 -19.52 -11.22
N VAL A 265 12.28 -19.03 -10.24
CA VAL A 265 12.79 -18.39 -9.00
C VAL A 265 13.05 -19.39 -7.89
#